data_3278ce45c546c74f61c93f0afed29333
#
_entry.id   3278ce45c546c74f61c93f0afed29333
#
_cell.length_a   1.000
_cell.length_b   1.000
_cell.length_c   1.000
_cell.angle_alpha   90.00
_cell.angle_beta   90.00
_cell.angle_gamma   90.00
#
_symmetry.space_group_name_H-M   'P 1'
#
loop_
_entity.id
_entity.type
_entity.pdbx_description
1 polymer ?
#
loop_
_entity_poly.entity_id
_entity_poly.type
_entity_poly.pdbx_seq_one_letter_code
_entity_poly.pdbx_strand_id
1 'polypeptide(L)'
;EDDDLAEHREWTKKLEAMGRNPRAPWKSQTDLLEISNEDYISDNGEEVWSIMEQKGLKNVIMVGVHTNMCVLGRPFGLRQMSKNGKNVVLVRDMTDTMYNPGRWPFVSHFQGTDLIVEHIEKFVCPTITSDQLLGGKSFVFKKDHRPRAVFLVAEKIYNTRSTLPVLARRLF
;
A
#
# COMPACT_ATOMS: atom_id res chain seq x y z
N GLU A 1 2.03 10.78 13.86
CA GLU A 1 2.06 9.75 14.92
C GLU A 1 2.08 10.38 16.31
N ASP A 2 2.86 11.43 16.54
CA ASP A 2 2.92 12.09 17.84
C ASP A 2 1.65 12.85 18.20
N ASP A 3 0.85 13.28 17.22
CA ASP A 3 -0.41 13.99 17.43
C ASP A 3 -1.53 13.07 17.92
N ASP A 4 -1.40 11.76 17.66
CA ASP A 4 -2.41 10.75 18.01
C ASP A 4 -2.13 10.07 19.37
N LEU A 5 -1.17 10.56 20.14
CA LEU A 5 -0.76 9.96 21.43
C LEU A 5 -1.91 9.85 22.43
N ALA A 6 -2.83 10.81 22.45
CA ALA A 6 -3.99 10.78 23.34
C ALA A 6 -4.96 9.66 22.95
N GLU A 7 -5.33 9.57 21.67
CA GLU A 7 -6.18 8.51 21.14
C GLU A 7 -5.52 7.13 21.29
N HIS A 8 -4.21 7.05 21.03
CA HIS A 8 -3.46 5.81 21.23
C HIS A 8 -3.47 5.34 22.68
N ARG A 9 -3.33 6.25 23.64
CA ARG A 9 -3.41 5.91 25.07
C ARG A 9 -4.81 5.43 25.47
N GLU A 10 -5.86 6.06 24.97
CA GLU A 10 -7.24 5.64 25.21
C GLU A 10 -7.52 4.26 24.60
N TRP A 11 -7.08 4.03 23.36
CA TRP A 11 -7.16 2.75 22.70
C TRP A 11 -6.42 1.64 23.47
N THR A 12 -5.20 1.93 23.92
CA THR A 12 -4.39 1.02 24.74
C THR A 12 -5.14 0.63 26.01
N LYS A 13 -5.63 1.61 26.78
CA LYS A 13 -6.43 1.36 28.00
C LYS A 13 -7.67 0.51 27.72
N LYS A 14 -8.36 0.78 26.62
CA LYS A 14 -9.54 0.02 26.19
C LYS A 14 -9.19 -1.44 25.91
N LEU A 15 -8.09 -1.71 25.23
CA LEU A 15 -7.64 -3.07 24.95
C LEU A 15 -7.23 -3.81 26.22
N GLU A 16 -6.49 -3.15 27.12
CA GLU A 16 -6.10 -3.70 28.43
C GLU A 16 -7.32 -4.03 29.28
N ALA A 17 -8.32 -3.15 29.32
CA ALA A 17 -9.58 -3.39 30.04
C ALA A 17 -10.36 -4.58 29.45
N MET A 18 -10.17 -4.90 28.16
CA MET A 18 -10.72 -6.07 27.49
C MET A 18 -9.85 -7.33 27.65
N GLY A 19 -8.79 -7.28 28.43
CA GLY A 19 -7.83 -8.37 28.59
C GLY A 19 -7.01 -8.68 27.33
N ARG A 20 -6.86 -7.70 26.43
CA ARG A 20 -6.10 -7.85 25.20
C ARG A 20 -4.70 -7.19 25.35
N ASN A 21 -3.72 -7.78 24.69
CA ASN A 21 -2.39 -7.18 24.58
C ASN A 21 -2.43 -6.06 23.52
N PRO A 22 -2.16 -4.78 23.89
CA PRO A 22 -2.16 -3.68 22.92
C PRO A 22 -1.11 -3.81 21.80
N ARG A 23 -0.05 -4.59 22.03
CA ARG A 23 1.00 -4.84 21.03
C ARG A 23 0.66 -5.98 20.06
N ALA A 24 -0.33 -6.79 20.38
CA ALA A 24 -0.82 -7.89 19.56
C ALA A 24 -2.34 -8.03 19.75
N PRO A 25 -3.15 -7.04 19.36
CA PRO A 25 -4.57 -6.98 19.64
C PRO A 25 -5.41 -7.91 18.77
N TRP A 26 -4.84 -8.38 17.66
CA TRP A 26 -5.55 -9.21 16.66
C TRP A 26 -5.62 -10.66 17.13
N LYS A 27 -6.75 -11.31 16.87
CA LYS A 27 -6.98 -12.71 17.18
C LYS A 27 -7.22 -13.57 15.94
N SER A 28 -7.73 -12.94 14.88
CA SER A 28 -8.08 -13.61 13.63
C SER A 28 -8.09 -12.60 12.50
N GLN A 29 -8.18 -13.08 11.28
CA GLN A 29 -8.53 -12.26 10.12
C GLN A 29 -9.97 -11.76 10.25
N THR A 30 -10.30 -10.70 9.51
CA THR A 30 -11.67 -10.18 9.45
C THR A 30 -12.60 -11.14 8.71
N ASP A 31 -13.85 -11.23 9.15
CA ASP A 31 -14.89 -12.05 8.49
C ASP A 31 -15.26 -11.53 7.08
N LEU A 32 -14.75 -10.37 6.69
CA LEU A 32 -14.89 -9.85 5.33
C LEU A 32 -13.97 -10.56 4.32
N LEU A 33 -12.95 -11.28 4.79
CA LEU A 33 -12.03 -12.06 3.96
C LEU A 33 -12.49 -13.51 3.94
N GLU A 34 -12.77 -14.00 2.75
CA GLU A 34 -12.96 -15.43 2.52
C GLU A 34 -11.57 -16.09 2.43
N ILE A 35 -11.29 -16.99 3.37
CA ILE A 35 -10.00 -17.68 3.48
C ILE A 35 -10.25 -19.18 3.25
N SER A 36 -9.63 -19.72 2.22
CA SER A 36 -9.68 -21.13 1.87
C SER A 36 -8.61 -21.94 2.59
N ASN A 37 -8.72 -23.28 2.51
CA ASN A 37 -7.68 -24.18 3.03
C ASN A 37 -6.36 -24.12 2.25
N GLU A 38 -6.35 -23.48 1.09
CA GLU A 38 -5.17 -23.33 0.23
C GLU A 38 -4.44 -21.99 0.48
N ASP A 39 -5.06 -21.09 1.24
CA ASP A 39 -4.48 -19.80 1.57
C ASP A 39 -3.50 -19.90 2.75
N TYR A 40 -2.52 -19.04 2.75
CA TYR A 40 -1.51 -18.96 3.80
C TYR A 40 -1.65 -17.67 4.59
N ILE A 41 -1.57 -17.79 5.91
CA ILE A 41 -1.55 -16.64 6.82
C ILE A 41 -0.23 -16.67 7.59
N SER A 42 0.64 -15.70 7.35
CA SER A 42 1.90 -15.57 8.07
C SER A 42 2.32 -14.10 8.17
N ASP A 43 2.97 -13.76 9.26
CA ASP A 43 3.68 -12.49 9.47
C ASP A 43 5.21 -12.66 9.54
N ASN A 44 5.68 -13.88 9.31
CA ASN A 44 7.08 -14.25 9.29
C ASN A 44 7.65 -14.23 7.88
N GLY A 45 8.71 -13.44 7.65
CA GLY A 45 9.32 -13.29 6.34
C GLY A 45 9.97 -14.57 5.79
N GLU A 46 10.56 -15.39 6.64
CA GLU A 46 11.20 -16.65 6.25
C GLU A 46 10.14 -17.70 5.85
N GLU A 47 9.04 -17.75 6.59
CA GLU A 47 7.90 -18.61 6.21
C GLU A 47 7.30 -18.21 4.86
N VAL A 48 7.01 -16.90 4.69
CA VAL A 48 6.46 -16.40 3.43
C VAL A 48 7.40 -16.71 2.27
N TRP A 49 8.70 -16.50 2.45
CA TRP A 49 9.69 -16.83 1.43
C TRP A 49 9.72 -18.33 1.12
N SER A 50 9.75 -19.16 2.15
CA SER A 50 9.78 -20.63 2.01
C SER A 50 8.55 -21.17 1.28
N ILE A 51 7.36 -20.65 1.59
CA ILE A 51 6.12 -20.98 0.89
C ILE A 51 6.23 -20.61 -0.59
N MET A 52 6.73 -19.39 -0.89
CA MET A 52 6.89 -18.94 -2.27
C MET A 52 7.86 -19.81 -3.07
N GLU A 53 8.99 -20.18 -2.48
CA GLU A 53 9.98 -21.05 -3.13
C GLU A 53 9.42 -22.46 -3.33
N GLN A 54 8.80 -23.04 -2.31
CA GLN A 54 8.20 -24.36 -2.39
C GLN A 54 7.10 -24.46 -3.46
N LYS A 55 6.30 -23.41 -3.60
CA LYS A 55 5.23 -23.32 -4.59
C LYS A 55 5.69 -22.82 -5.97
N GLY A 56 6.96 -22.44 -6.12
CA GLY A 56 7.49 -21.89 -7.37
C GLY A 56 6.91 -20.53 -7.74
N LEU A 57 6.44 -19.74 -6.75
CA LEU A 57 5.81 -18.43 -6.96
C LEU A 57 6.87 -17.38 -7.28
N LYS A 58 6.84 -16.86 -8.50
CA LYS A 58 7.76 -15.82 -8.98
C LYS A 58 7.12 -14.43 -9.05
N ASN A 59 5.80 -14.36 -9.15
CA ASN A 59 5.04 -13.14 -9.33
C ASN A 59 4.28 -12.80 -8.06
N VAL A 60 4.33 -11.54 -7.62
CA VAL A 60 3.69 -11.03 -6.41
C VAL A 60 2.84 -9.83 -6.75
N ILE A 61 1.56 -9.90 -6.44
CA ILE A 61 0.64 -8.77 -6.51
C ILE A 61 0.39 -8.33 -5.08
N MET A 62 0.76 -7.09 -4.74
CA MET A 62 0.64 -6.55 -3.39
C MET A 62 -0.53 -5.60 -3.28
N VAL A 63 -1.36 -5.81 -2.27
CA VAL A 63 -2.48 -4.94 -1.87
C VAL A 63 -2.43 -4.71 -0.37
N GLY A 64 -3.19 -3.74 0.13
CA GLY A 64 -3.40 -3.53 1.57
C GLY A 64 -2.71 -2.32 2.13
N VAL A 65 -2.61 -2.26 3.45
CA VAL A 65 -2.18 -1.09 4.23
C VAL A 65 -1.14 -1.47 5.29
N HIS A 66 -0.26 -0.58 5.71
CA HIS A 66 -0.11 0.79 5.18
C HIS A 66 1.05 0.82 4.19
N THR A 67 0.85 1.55 3.09
CA THR A 67 1.79 1.60 1.95
C THR A 67 3.20 2.00 2.37
N ASN A 68 3.33 3.05 3.17
CA ASN A 68 4.61 3.60 3.65
C ASN A 68 5.26 2.79 4.79
N MET A 69 4.59 1.79 5.33
CA MET A 69 5.06 0.96 6.44
C MET A 69 5.15 -0.51 6.06
N CYS A 70 4.11 -1.29 6.38
CA CYS A 70 4.11 -2.74 6.23
C CYS A 70 4.22 -3.19 4.77
N VAL A 71 3.46 -2.57 3.87
CA VAL A 71 3.47 -2.92 2.44
C VAL A 71 4.86 -2.69 1.83
N LEU A 72 5.51 -1.60 2.17
CA LEU A 72 6.83 -1.26 1.63
C LEU A 72 7.98 -1.97 2.35
N GLY A 73 7.92 -2.08 3.69
CA GLY A 73 9.07 -2.33 4.54
C GLY A 73 9.11 -3.65 5.31
N ARG A 74 8.02 -4.44 5.38
CA ARG A 74 8.06 -5.75 6.05
C ARG A 74 9.03 -6.71 5.36
N PRO A 75 9.54 -7.77 6.05
CA PRO A 75 10.40 -8.78 5.43
C PRO A 75 9.81 -9.47 4.20
N PHE A 76 8.49 -9.44 4.06
CA PHE A 76 7.73 -9.91 2.89
C PHE A 76 7.11 -8.75 2.09
N GLY A 77 7.50 -7.51 2.37
CA GLY A 77 7.03 -6.31 1.65
C GLY A 77 7.73 -6.09 0.31
N LEU A 78 7.29 -5.04 -0.39
CA LEU A 78 7.71 -4.74 -1.77
C LEU A 78 9.23 -4.69 -1.95
N ARG A 79 9.94 -3.97 -1.05
CA ARG A 79 11.40 -3.81 -1.14
C ARG A 79 12.12 -5.14 -1.05
N GLN A 80 11.73 -5.98 -0.10
CA GLN A 80 12.40 -7.25 0.12
C GLN A 80 12.10 -8.25 -1.01
N MET A 81 10.87 -8.32 -1.47
CA MET A 81 10.48 -9.19 -2.57
C MET A 81 11.17 -8.79 -3.88
N SER A 82 11.18 -7.49 -4.20
CA SER A 82 11.87 -6.95 -5.38
C SER A 82 13.38 -7.19 -5.32
N LYS A 83 14.02 -6.92 -4.17
CA LYS A 83 15.45 -7.13 -3.95
C LYS A 83 15.86 -8.59 -4.15
N ASN A 84 15.00 -9.52 -3.76
CA ASN A 84 15.25 -10.97 -3.89
C ASN A 84 14.79 -11.56 -5.23
N GLY A 85 14.49 -10.72 -6.22
CA GLY A 85 14.25 -11.14 -7.60
C GLY A 85 12.84 -11.66 -7.90
N LYS A 86 11.85 -11.41 -7.04
CA LYS A 86 10.46 -11.65 -7.38
C LYS A 86 9.95 -10.56 -8.33
N ASN A 87 9.07 -10.92 -9.26
CA ASN A 87 8.33 -9.96 -10.06
C ASN A 87 7.21 -9.37 -9.22
N VAL A 88 7.36 -8.14 -8.77
CA VAL A 88 6.45 -7.50 -7.82
C VAL A 88 5.71 -6.36 -8.47
N VAL A 89 4.41 -6.26 -8.22
CA VAL A 89 3.59 -5.10 -8.57
C VAL A 89 2.75 -4.68 -7.37
N LEU A 90 2.56 -3.37 -7.20
CA LEU A 90 1.61 -2.81 -6.23
C LEU A 90 0.32 -2.44 -6.93
N VAL A 91 -0.83 -2.82 -6.39
CA VAL A 91 -2.14 -2.32 -6.83
C VAL A 91 -2.37 -0.96 -6.15
N ARG A 92 -2.01 0.13 -6.87
CA ARG A 92 -1.91 1.47 -6.27
C ARG A 92 -3.22 2.09 -5.81
N ASP A 93 -4.34 1.66 -6.36
CA ASP A 93 -5.69 2.10 -5.95
C ASP A 93 -6.31 1.22 -4.85
N MET A 94 -5.62 0.15 -4.43
CA MET A 94 -6.01 -0.73 -3.32
C MET A 94 -4.99 -0.70 -2.18
N THR A 95 -4.36 0.44 -1.96
CA THR A 95 -3.42 0.69 -0.86
C THR A 95 -3.64 2.07 -0.27
N ASP A 96 -3.27 2.27 0.97
CA ASP A 96 -3.38 3.55 1.67
C ASP A 96 -2.22 3.74 2.64
N THR A 97 -1.81 4.99 2.85
CA THR A 97 -0.71 5.33 3.75
C THR A 97 -1.20 5.64 5.17
N MET A 98 -0.37 5.37 6.15
CA MET A 98 -0.52 5.94 7.48
C MET A 98 0.12 7.35 7.45
N TYR A 99 -0.71 8.36 7.16
CA TYR A 99 -0.25 9.73 7.00
C TYR A 99 -1.28 10.73 7.53
N ASN A 100 -0.80 11.67 8.34
CA ASN A 100 -1.58 12.79 8.87
C ASN A 100 -1.31 14.06 8.04
N PRO A 101 -2.32 14.66 7.38
CA PRO A 101 -2.18 15.90 6.60
C PRO A 101 -1.65 17.11 7.38
N GLY A 102 -1.79 17.12 8.71
CA GLY A 102 -1.20 18.13 9.59
C GLY A 102 0.31 18.02 9.75
N ARG A 103 0.95 17.00 9.15
CA ARG A 103 2.39 16.80 9.16
C ARG A 103 3.00 17.06 7.79
N TRP A 104 4.31 17.33 7.79
CA TRP A 104 5.04 17.45 6.54
C TRP A 104 4.83 16.22 5.65
N PRO A 105 4.55 16.36 4.37
CA PRO A 105 4.65 17.56 3.50
C PRO A 105 3.39 18.43 3.43
N PHE A 106 2.45 18.33 4.36
CA PHE A 106 1.24 19.19 4.47
C PHE A 106 0.35 19.15 3.22
N VAL A 107 0.17 17.98 2.67
CA VAL A 107 -0.73 17.72 1.53
C VAL A 107 -1.97 16.95 2.03
N SER A 108 -2.99 16.79 1.18
CA SER A 108 -4.13 15.95 1.55
C SER A 108 -3.70 14.49 1.77
N HIS A 109 -4.49 13.73 2.52
CA HIS A 109 -4.19 12.32 2.83
C HIS A 109 -3.90 11.48 1.57
N PHE A 110 -4.76 11.60 0.55
CA PHE A 110 -4.59 10.86 -0.69
C PHE A 110 -3.41 11.35 -1.54
N GLN A 111 -3.08 12.64 -1.49
CA GLN A 111 -1.83 13.13 -2.10
C GLN A 111 -0.60 12.57 -1.39
N GLY A 112 -0.66 12.39 -0.07
CA GLY A 112 0.39 11.72 0.70
C GLY A 112 0.58 10.27 0.24
N THR A 113 -0.50 9.55 -0.02
CA THR A 113 -0.45 8.20 -0.59
C THR A 113 0.17 8.21 -1.98
N ASP A 114 -0.21 9.15 -2.84
CA ASP A 114 0.37 9.27 -4.20
C ASP A 114 1.87 9.52 -4.17
N LEU A 115 2.38 10.33 -3.23
CA LEU A 115 3.81 10.57 -3.08
C LEU A 115 4.59 9.27 -2.74
N ILE A 116 4.00 8.41 -1.92
CA ILE A 116 4.60 7.11 -1.61
C ILE A 116 4.52 6.16 -2.81
N VAL A 117 3.39 6.15 -3.53
CA VAL A 117 3.23 5.37 -4.77
C VAL A 117 4.26 5.82 -5.81
N GLU A 118 4.44 7.14 -6.03
CA GLU A 118 5.47 7.68 -6.92
C GLU A 118 6.89 7.21 -6.52
N HIS A 119 7.20 7.21 -5.22
CA HIS A 119 8.47 6.69 -4.73
C HIS A 119 8.63 5.20 -5.07
N ILE A 120 7.57 4.40 -4.88
CA ILE A 120 7.59 2.96 -5.18
C ILE A 120 7.82 2.74 -6.67
N GLU A 121 7.09 3.44 -7.54
CA GLU A 121 7.22 3.34 -9.00
C GLU A 121 8.63 3.70 -9.49
N LYS A 122 9.25 4.67 -8.84
CA LYS A 122 10.57 5.16 -9.22
C LYS A 122 11.72 4.27 -8.75
N PHE A 123 11.59 3.63 -7.58
CA PHE A 123 12.73 3.01 -6.91
C PHE A 123 12.55 1.55 -6.50
N VAL A 124 11.33 1.01 -6.56
CA VAL A 124 11.05 -0.32 -6.00
C VAL A 124 10.45 -1.27 -7.03
N CYS A 125 9.26 -0.97 -7.54
CA CYS A 125 8.55 -1.85 -8.48
C CYS A 125 7.47 -1.08 -9.26
N PRO A 126 7.01 -1.61 -10.40
CA PRO A 126 5.87 -1.06 -11.12
C PRO A 126 4.57 -1.16 -10.30
N THR A 127 3.58 -0.36 -10.70
CA THR A 127 2.22 -0.42 -10.15
C THR A 127 1.20 -0.75 -11.23
N ILE A 128 0.06 -1.27 -10.79
CA ILE A 128 -1.14 -1.50 -11.59
C ILE A 128 -2.34 -0.93 -10.85
N THR A 129 -3.49 -0.89 -11.51
CA THR A 129 -4.78 -0.58 -10.91
C THR A 129 -5.69 -1.80 -10.88
N SER A 130 -6.66 -1.81 -9.99
CA SER A 130 -7.57 -2.94 -9.76
C SER A 130 -8.33 -3.36 -11.02
N ASP A 131 -8.72 -2.40 -11.88
CA ASP A 131 -9.38 -2.68 -13.15
C ASP A 131 -8.51 -3.47 -14.15
N GLN A 132 -7.20 -3.37 -14.06
CA GLN A 132 -6.27 -4.17 -14.88
C GLN A 132 -6.27 -5.66 -14.50
N LEU A 133 -6.70 -5.98 -13.29
CA LEU A 133 -6.83 -7.36 -12.79
C LEU A 133 -8.26 -7.88 -12.89
N LEU A 134 -9.23 -7.05 -12.50
CA LEU A 134 -10.62 -7.45 -12.31
C LEU A 134 -11.53 -7.00 -13.46
N GLY A 135 -11.03 -6.11 -14.33
CA GLY A 135 -11.86 -5.41 -15.31
C GLY A 135 -12.74 -4.35 -14.66
N GLY A 136 -13.59 -3.70 -15.47
CA GLY A 136 -14.53 -2.70 -14.99
C GLY A 136 -13.86 -1.34 -14.74
N LYS A 137 -14.10 -0.75 -13.56
CA LYS A 137 -13.56 0.54 -13.16
C LYS A 137 -12.57 0.35 -12.00
N SER A 138 -11.50 1.14 -12.01
CA SER A 138 -10.55 1.17 -10.88
C SER A 138 -11.23 1.57 -9.57
N PHE A 139 -10.76 1.00 -8.48
CA PHE A 139 -11.29 1.28 -7.16
C PHE A 139 -11.06 2.75 -6.76
N VAL A 140 -12.00 3.30 -5.99
CA VAL A 140 -11.93 4.67 -5.46
C VAL A 140 -12.36 4.66 -4.00
N PHE A 141 -11.53 5.19 -3.14
CA PHE A 141 -11.91 5.42 -1.73
C PHE A 141 -13.07 6.42 -1.64
N LYS A 142 -14.09 6.13 -0.81
CA LYS A 142 -15.30 6.97 -0.67
C LYS A 142 -15.03 8.44 -0.35
N LYS A 143 -13.92 8.73 0.32
CA LYS A 143 -13.52 10.09 0.70
C LYS A 143 -12.56 10.75 -0.29
N ASP A 144 -12.15 10.03 -1.34
CA ASP A 144 -11.29 10.58 -2.39
C ASP A 144 -12.16 11.24 -3.46
N HIS A 145 -12.32 12.54 -3.36
CA HIS A 145 -13.10 13.36 -4.30
C HIS A 145 -12.22 14.10 -5.32
N ARG A 146 -10.94 13.73 -5.42
CA ARG A 146 -10.02 14.38 -6.36
C ARG A 146 -10.43 14.07 -7.80
N PRO A 147 -10.35 15.06 -8.70
CA PRO A 147 -10.55 14.81 -10.12
C PRO A 147 -9.49 13.83 -10.65
N ARG A 148 -9.90 12.99 -11.58
CA ARG A 148 -8.99 12.01 -12.19
C ARG A 148 -8.71 12.42 -13.62
N ALA A 149 -7.42 12.48 -13.95
CA ALA A 149 -6.94 12.72 -15.29
C ALA A 149 -5.98 11.60 -15.71
N VAL A 150 -6.13 11.09 -16.92
CA VAL A 150 -5.21 10.13 -17.51
C VAL A 150 -4.40 10.84 -18.59
N PHE A 151 -3.09 10.86 -18.42
CA PHE A 151 -2.18 11.42 -19.42
C PHE A 151 -1.55 10.26 -20.22
N LEU A 152 -1.87 10.18 -21.50
CA LEU A 152 -1.23 9.23 -22.41
C LEU A 152 0.08 9.85 -22.93
N VAL A 153 1.20 9.26 -22.53
CA VAL A 153 2.54 9.74 -22.92
C VAL A 153 3.19 8.72 -23.87
N ALA A 154 3.22 9.03 -25.15
CA ALA A 154 3.77 8.14 -26.18
C ALA A 154 5.08 8.62 -26.81
N GLU A 155 5.48 9.88 -26.55
CA GLU A 155 6.64 10.47 -27.20
C GLU A 155 7.87 10.53 -26.24
N LYS A 156 9.07 10.56 -26.85
CA LYS A 156 10.35 10.53 -26.10
C LYS A 156 11.10 11.88 -26.15
N ILE A 157 10.69 12.80 -27.04
CA ILE A 157 11.49 13.98 -27.38
C ILE A 157 11.37 15.11 -26.35
N TYR A 158 10.15 15.34 -25.82
CA TYR A 158 9.86 16.49 -24.93
C TYR A 158 9.90 16.15 -23.44
N ASN A 159 10.42 14.98 -23.08
CA ASN A 159 10.54 14.54 -21.68
C ASN A 159 9.22 14.64 -20.86
N THR A 160 8.08 14.39 -21.52
CA THR A 160 6.75 14.52 -20.94
C THR A 160 6.54 13.57 -19.74
N ARG A 161 7.27 12.46 -19.67
CA ARG A 161 7.25 11.56 -18.52
C ARG A 161 7.66 12.23 -17.21
N SER A 162 8.54 13.23 -17.26
CA SER A 162 8.97 13.96 -16.07
C SER A 162 8.22 15.29 -15.86
N THR A 163 7.75 15.91 -16.95
CA THR A 163 7.10 17.23 -16.87
C THR A 163 5.60 17.15 -16.60
N LEU A 164 4.87 16.18 -17.17
CA LEU A 164 3.44 16.04 -16.95
C LEU A 164 3.03 15.74 -15.50
N PRO A 165 3.73 14.89 -14.73
CA PRO A 165 3.41 14.70 -13.32
C PRO A 165 3.54 16.00 -12.49
N VAL A 166 4.52 16.84 -12.84
CA VAL A 166 4.70 18.14 -12.18
C VAL A 166 3.55 19.09 -12.54
N LEU A 167 3.13 19.11 -13.80
CA LEU A 167 1.99 19.91 -14.25
C LEU A 167 0.69 19.42 -13.60
N ALA A 168 0.44 18.12 -13.60
CA ALA A 168 -0.74 17.54 -12.99
C ALA A 168 -0.87 17.92 -11.51
N ARG A 169 0.21 17.85 -10.74
CA ARG A 169 0.23 18.27 -9.31
C ARG A 169 -0.05 19.77 -9.09
N ARG A 170 0.10 20.61 -10.10
CA ARG A 170 -0.21 22.04 -10.02
C ARG A 170 -1.64 22.37 -10.43
N LEU A 171 -2.30 21.47 -11.17
CA LEU A 171 -3.64 21.70 -11.69
C LEU A 171 -4.72 21.00 -10.84
N PHE A 172 -4.37 19.94 -10.14
CA PHE A 172 -5.24 19.09 -9.35
C PHE A 172 -4.67 18.87 -7.92
#